data_ad83ba18c5f1885258b9751d2517d395
#
_entry.id   ad83ba18c5f1885258b9751d2517d395
#
_cell.length_a   1.000
_cell.length_b   1.000
_cell.length_c   1.000
_cell.angle_alpha   90.00
_cell.angle_beta   90.00
_cell.angle_gamma   90.00
#
_symmetry.space_group_name_H-M   'P 1'
#
loop_
_entity.id
_entity.type
_entity.pdbx_description
1 polymer ?
#
loop_
_entity_poly.entity_id
_entity_poly.type
_entity_poly.pdbx_seq_one_letter_code
_entity_poly.pdbx_strand_id
1 'polypeptide(L)'
;MSVLIVDAIVALGIKEWVMEGSPTNETEFNSMFRKITGSDSNGMAIETSDTSKFGVSWSQIQTALANGGVVAMAEVRRQRDELLKETDWMASSDYSISDAWKTYRTALRDLPANNTSASWDGTTLGNVTFPTKPS
;
A
#
# COMPACT_ATOMS: atom_id res chain seq x y z
N MET A 1 -8.32 4.17 15.30
CA MET A 1 -8.32 4.42 13.85
C MET A 1 -7.88 3.14 13.13
N SER A 2 -8.58 2.76 12.08
CA SER A 2 -8.20 1.58 11.31
C SER A 2 -6.97 1.86 10.46
N VAL A 3 -5.91 1.06 10.64
CA VAL A 3 -4.69 1.17 9.85
C VAL A 3 -4.98 0.97 8.37
N LEU A 4 -5.91 0.06 8.03
CA LEU A 4 -6.26 -0.23 6.64
C LEU A 4 -6.86 0.97 5.91
N ILE A 5 -7.76 1.70 6.56
CA ILE A 5 -8.35 2.89 5.93
C ILE A 5 -7.28 3.96 5.70
N VAL A 6 -6.42 4.18 6.68
CA VAL A 6 -5.29 5.12 6.54
C VAL A 6 -4.35 4.67 5.41
N ASP A 7 -4.02 3.38 5.37
CA ASP A 7 -3.15 2.83 4.32
C ASP A 7 -3.76 3.06 2.92
N ALA A 8 -5.07 2.89 2.79
CA ALA A 8 -5.76 3.14 1.52
C ALA A 8 -5.68 4.61 1.10
N ILE A 9 -5.93 5.52 2.03
CA ILE A 9 -5.89 6.96 1.75
C ILE A 9 -4.48 7.37 1.32
N VAL A 10 -3.46 6.89 2.02
CA VAL A 10 -2.06 7.16 1.69
C VAL A 10 -1.69 6.57 0.33
N ALA A 11 -2.08 5.32 0.07
CA ALA A 11 -1.78 4.64 -1.18
C ALA A 11 -2.45 5.31 -2.38
N LEU A 12 -3.60 5.95 -2.17
CA LEU A 12 -4.30 6.70 -3.21
C LEU A 12 -3.70 8.09 -3.46
N GLY A 13 -2.65 8.45 -2.70
CA GLY A 13 -1.93 9.70 -2.90
C GLY A 13 -2.60 10.93 -2.31
N ILE A 14 -3.56 10.74 -1.40
CA ILE A 14 -4.28 11.85 -0.76
C ILE A 14 -3.40 12.45 0.34
N LYS A 15 -3.25 13.75 0.32
CA LYS A 15 -2.43 14.50 1.27
C LYS A 15 -3.25 15.56 1.97
N GLU A 16 -2.74 16.02 3.11
CA GLU A 16 -3.33 17.13 3.87
C GLU A 16 -4.78 16.84 4.26
N TRP A 17 -4.95 15.81 5.09
CA TRP A 17 -6.25 15.40 5.59
C TRP A 17 -6.17 15.01 7.06
N VAL A 18 -7.33 15.02 7.72
CA VAL A 18 -7.49 14.48 9.07
C VAL A 18 -8.72 13.59 9.10
N MET A 19 -8.74 12.65 10.01
CA MET A 19 -9.87 11.73 10.16
C MET A 19 -10.04 11.38 11.64
N GLU A 20 -11.25 11.58 12.15
CA GLU A 20 -11.58 11.31 13.54
C GLU A 20 -12.31 9.99 13.66
N GLY A 21 -11.56 8.90 13.89
CA GLY A 21 -12.14 7.58 14.11
C GLY A 21 -11.87 6.61 12.97
N SER A 22 -12.60 5.51 12.98
CA SER A 22 -12.44 4.40 12.03
C SER A 22 -13.77 4.15 11.34
N PRO A 23 -14.01 4.77 10.18
CA PRO A 23 -15.28 4.59 9.48
C PRO A 23 -15.47 3.17 8.98
N THR A 24 -16.69 2.67 9.01
CA THR A 24 -17.06 1.35 8.52
C THR A 24 -18.00 1.42 7.31
N ASN A 25 -18.43 2.61 6.94
CA ASN A 25 -19.30 2.83 5.79
C ASN A 25 -19.13 4.25 5.27
N GLU A 26 -19.77 4.52 4.12
CA GLU A 26 -19.64 5.82 3.45
C GLU A 26 -20.13 6.98 4.32
N THR A 27 -21.24 6.80 5.00
CA THR A 27 -21.81 7.85 5.86
C THR A 27 -20.82 8.23 6.98
N GLU A 28 -20.25 7.23 7.64
CA GLU A 28 -19.25 7.46 8.68
C GLU A 28 -17.99 8.11 8.10
N PHE A 29 -17.52 7.63 6.95
CA PHE A 29 -16.35 8.23 6.31
C PHE A 29 -16.57 9.71 6.01
N ASN A 30 -17.71 10.06 5.42
CA ASN A 30 -18.01 11.43 5.06
C ASN A 30 -18.15 12.33 6.31
N SER A 31 -18.51 11.76 7.46
CA SER A 31 -18.62 12.51 8.70
C SER A 31 -17.30 12.64 9.44
N MET A 32 -16.38 11.68 9.29
CA MET A 32 -15.12 11.63 10.03
C MET A 32 -13.95 12.25 9.27
N PHE A 33 -13.96 12.16 7.95
CA PHE A 33 -12.85 12.63 7.11
C PHE A 33 -12.99 14.13 6.86
N ARG A 34 -11.85 14.84 6.91
CA ARG A 34 -11.78 16.27 6.56
C ARG A 34 -10.55 16.49 5.68
N LYS A 35 -10.75 17.21 4.61
CA LYS A 35 -9.63 17.63 3.75
C LYS A 35 -9.16 18.99 4.19
N ILE A 36 -7.84 19.16 4.26
CA ILE A 36 -7.24 20.46 4.57
C ILE A 36 -7.06 21.20 3.25
N THR A 37 -7.66 22.41 3.16
CA THR A 37 -7.66 23.21 1.94
C THR A 37 -6.73 24.40 2.00
N GLY A 38 -6.13 24.68 3.16
CA GLY A 38 -5.21 25.79 3.33
C GLY A 38 -5.06 26.17 4.79
N SER A 39 -4.58 27.38 5.03
CA SER A 39 -4.42 27.93 6.37
C SER A 39 -5.10 29.29 6.47
N ASP A 40 -5.65 29.59 7.64
CA ASP A 40 -6.24 30.91 7.89
C ASP A 40 -5.16 31.92 8.23
N SER A 41 -5.58 33.19 8.53
CA SER A 41 -4.66 34.27 8.85
C SER A 41 -3.84 34.02 10.13
N ASN A 42 -4.27 33.09 10.98
CA ASN A 42 -3.57 32.72 12.22
C ASN A 42 -2.67 31.49 12.04
N GLY A 43 -2.56 30.95 10.82
CA GLY A 43 -1.78 29.74 10.53
C GLY A 43 -2.50 28.44 10.88
N MET A 44 -3.80 28.50 11.22
CA MET A 44 -4.58 27.31 11.52
C MET A 44 -5.07 26.65 10.24
N ALA A 45 -5.07 25.32 10.22
CA ALA A 45 -5.54 24.55 9.06
C ALA A 45 -7.03 24.80 8.83
N ILE A 46 -7.39 24.99 7.57
CA ILE A 46 -8.78 25.11 7.15
C ILE A 46 -9.23 23.73 6.68
N GLU A 47 -10.20 23.15 7.40
CA GLU A 47 -10.75 21.83 7.11
C GLU A 47 -12.10 21.97 6.42
N THR A 48 -12.37 21.08 5.46
CA THR A 48 -13.67 21.06 4.80
C THR A 48 -14.35 19.70 4.94
N SER A 49 -15.67 19.74 5.14
CA SER A 49 -16.52 18.56 5.11
C SER A 49 -17.19 18.37 3.75
N ASP A 50 -16.87 19.22 2.78
CA ASP A 50 -17.41 19.14 1.42
C ASP A 50 -16.78 17.93 0.71
N THR A 51 -17.59 16.89 0.49
CA THR A 51 -17.12 15.63 -0.11
C THR A 51 -16.56 15.82 -1.51
N SER A 52 -16.99 16.85 -2.23
CA SER A 52 -16.49 17.13 -3.57
C SER A 52 -15.02 17.59 -3.55
N LYS A 53 -14.52 18.01 -2.40
CA LYS A 53 -13.14 18.51 -2.21
C LYS A 53 -12.24 17.47 -1.55
N PHE A 54 -12.76 16.31 -1.19
CA PHE A 54 -11.98 15.29 -0.50
C PHE A 54 -10.86 14.71 -1.36
N GLY A 55 -11.07 14.62 -2.67
CA GLY A 55 -10.12 13.96 -3.58
C GLY A 55 -10.14 12.45 -3.48
N VAL A 56 -10.97 11.88 -2.63
CA VAL A 56 -11.11 10.45 -2.42
C VAL A 56 -12.56 10.13 -2.03
N SER A 57 -13.04 8.96 -2.45
CA SER A 57 -14.38 8.48 -2.09
C SER A 57 -14.27 7.18 -1.33
N TRP A 58 -15.34 6.84 -0.60
CA TRP A 58 -15.42 5.55 0.09
C TRP A 58 -15.28 4.38 -0.88
N SER A 59 -15.88 4.50 -2.09
CA SER A 59 -15.75 3.49 -3.13
C SER A 59 -14.30 3.26 -3.55
N GLN A 60 -13.52 4.34 -3.70
CA GLN A 60 -12.10 4.23 -4.04
C GLN A 60 -11.31 3.55 -2.92
N ILE A 61 -11.65 3.83 -1.65
CA ILE A 61 -11.03 3.17 -0.50
C ILE A 61 -11.33 1.67 -0.54
N GLN A 62 -12.58 1.29 -0.79
CA GLN A 62 -12.96 -0.12 -0.87
C GLN A 62 -12.22 -0.84 -1.99
N THR A 63 -12.07 -0.22 -3.14
CA THR A 63 -11.32 -0.79 -4.27
C THR A 63 -9.84 -0.94 -3.91
N ALA A 64 -9.26 0.05 -3.23
CA ALA A 64 -7.85 0.00 -2.81
C ALA A 64 -7.58 -1.13 -1.82
N LEU A 65 -8.57 -1.46 -0.97
CA LEU A 65 -8.45 -2.52 0.05
C LEU A 65 -8.84 -3.91 -0.44
N ALA A 66 -9.43 -4.00 -1.64
CA ALA A 66 -9.86 -5.28 -2.19
C ALA A 66 -8.66 -6.17 -2.53
N ASN A 67 -8.91 -7.46 -2.72
CA ASN A 67 -7.89 -8.39 -3.19
C ASN A 67 -7.34 -7.91 -4.54
N GLY A 68 -6.03 -7.81 -4.65
CA GLY A 68 -5.38 -7.27 -5.85
C GLY A 68 -5.41 -5.74 -5.91
N GLY A 69 -5.95 -5.06 -4.90
CA GLY A 69 -5.98 -3.61 -4.84
C GLY A 69 -4.59 -3.01 -4.53
N VAL A 70 -4.50 -1.68 -4.62
CA VAL A 70 -3.21 -0.99 -4.51
C VAL A 70 -2.53 -1.21 -3.17
N VAL A 71 -3.29 -1.37 -2.07
CA VAL A 71 -2.71 -1.59 -0.74
C VAL A 71 -2.02 -2.95 -0.67
N ALA A 72 -2.71 -4.01 -1.06
CA ALA A 72 -2.15 -5.36 -1.06
C ALA A 72 -0.97 -5.48 -2.02
N MET A 73 -1.10 -4.92 -3.22
CA MET A 73 -0.02 -4.99 -4.22
C MET A 73 1.20 -4.18 -3.80
N ALA A 74 1.01 -3.05 -3.11
CA ALA A 74 2.14 -2.30 -2.56
C ALA A 74 2.89 -3.11 -1.50
N GLU A 75 2.17 -3.86 -0.65
CA GLU A 75 2.79 -4.72 0.36
C GLU A 75 3.54 -5.89 -0.27
N VAL A 76 3.00 -6.48 -1.34
CA VAL A 76 3.71 -7.51 -2.12
C VAL A 76 5.05 -6.97 -2.60
N ARG A 77 5.05 -5.77 -3.19
CA ARG A 77 6.28 -5.15 -3.70
C ARG A 77 7.26 -4.82 -2.59
N ARG A 78 6.75 -4.34 -1.46
CA ARG A 78 7.59 -4.02 -0.31
C ARG A 78 8.33 -5.26 0.19
N GLN A 79 7.61 -6.36 0.41
CA GLN A 79 8.23 -7.60 0.89
C GLN A 79 9.15 -8.20 -0.17
N ARG A 80 8.77 -8.15 -1.44
CA ARG A 80 9.63 -8.56 -2.55
C ARG A 80 10.96 -7.79 -2.55
N ASP A 81 10.87 -6.46 -2.40
CA ASP A 81 12.06 -5.59 -2.41
C ASP A 81 12.99 -5.89 -1.25
N GLU A 82 12.45 -6.20 -0.07
CA GLU A 82 13.24 -6.62 1.08
C GLU A 82 14.03 -7.90 0.78
N LEU A 83 13.37 -8.87 0.15
CA LEU A 83 14.02 -10.14 -0.21
C LEU A 83 15.06 -9.96 -1.31
N LEU A 84 14.81 -9.09 -2.29
CA LEU A 84 15.81 -8.77 -3.31
C LEU A 84 17.01 -8.07 -2.70
N LYS A 85 16.79 -7.18 -1.74
CA LYS A 85 17.84 -6.45 -1.06
C LYS A 85 18.81 -7.38 -0.33
N GLU A 86 18.30 -8.47 0.25
CA GLU A 86 19.13 -9.47 0.93
C GLU A 86 20.17 -10.10 0.00
N THR A 87 19.92 -10.14 -1.30
CA THR A 87 20.74 -10.82 -2.29
C THR A 87 21.33 -9.89 -3.35
N ASP A 88 21.16 -8.58 -3.23
CA ASP A 88 21.68 -7.62 -4.24
C ASP A 88 23.20 -7.70 -4.37
N TRP A 89 23.92 -8.03 -3.29
CA TRP A 89 25.37 -8.21 -3.33
C TRP A 89 25.80 -9.31 -4.30
N MET A 90 24.93 -10.27 -4.59
CA MET A 90 25.21 -11.36 -5.53
C MET A 90 25.29 -10.88 -6.97
N ALA A 91 24.80 -9.68 -7.27
CA ALA A 91 24.86 -9.09 -8.60
C ALA A 91 26.19 -8.35 -8.84
N SER A 92 27.09 -8.31 -7.86
CA SER A 92 28.38 -7.65 -8.03
C SER A 92 29.25 -8.41 -9.02
N SER A 93 30.15 -7.68 -9.70
CA SER A 93 31.03 -8.25 -10.74
C SER A 93 32.01 -9.30 -10.21
N ASP A 94 32.26 -9.28 -8.91
CA ASP A 94 33.22 -10.21 -8.26
C ASP A 94 32.57 -11.51 -7.78
N TYR A 95 31.27 -11.67 -8.00
CA TYR A 95 30.55 -12.84 -7.54
C TYR A 95 29.84 -13.54 -8.72
N SER A 96 30.03 -14.87 -8.80
CA SER A 96 29.35 -15.71 -9.80
C SER A 96 28.07 -16.28 -9.18
N ILE A 97 26.94 -15.68 -9.52
CA ILE A 97 25.65 -16.11 -9.00
C ILE A 97 25.26 -17.45 -9.66
N SER A 98 24.78 -18.40 -8.84
CA SER A 98 24.32 -19.69 -9.36
C SER A 98 22.98 -19.58 -10.06
N ASP A 99 22.64 -20.57 -10.89
CA ASP A 99 21.37 -20.58 -11.60
C ASP A 99 20.18 -20.65 -10.65
N ALA A 100 20.31 -21.36 -9.51
CA ALA A 100 19.26 -21.43 -8.50
C ALA A 100 18.93 -20.04 -7.93
N TRP A 101 19.96 -19.25 -7.62
CA TRP A 101 19.76 -17.89 -7.12
C TRP A 101 19.23 -16.95 -8.20
N LYS A 102 19.67 -17.10 -9.45
CA LYS A 102 19.12 -16.33 -10.56
C LYS A 102 17.62 -16.59 -10.73
N THR A 103 17.23 -17.86 -10.68
CA THR A 103 15.84 -18.25 -10.79
C THR A 103 15.01 -17.68 -9.66
N TYR A 104 15.53 -17.76 -8.42
CA TYR A 104 14.87 -17.17 -7.25
C TYR A 104 14.67 -15.66 -7.40
N ARG A 105 15.72 -14.94 -7.79
CA ARG A 105 15.64 -13.48 -7.96
C ARG A 105 14.67 -13.09 -9.09
N THR A 106 14.65 -13.86 -10.19
CA THR A 106 13.69 -13.64 -11.28
C THR A 106 12.26 -13.84 -10.79
N ALA A 107 12.02 -14.91 -10.03
CA ALA A 107 10.70 -15.17 -9.46
C ALA A 107 10.26 -14.06 -8.51
N LEU A 108 11.19 -13.47 -7.75
CA LEU A 108 10.87 -12.31 -6.90
C LEU A 108 10.46 -11.09 -7.74
N ARG A 109 11.18 -10.81 -8.82
CA ARG A 109 10.84 -9.68 -9.70
C ARG A 109 9.46 -9.85 -10.31
N ASP A 110 9.08 -11.09 -10.63
CA ASP A 110 7.80 -11.40 -11.26
C ASP A 110 6.67 -11.61 -10.25
N LEU A 111 6.98 -11.54 -8.95
CA LEU A 111 6.02 -11.84 -7.88
C LEU A 111 4.71 -11.04 -7.99
N PRO A 112 4.75 -9.70 -8.20
CA PRO A 112 3.50 -8.95 -8.31
C PRO A 112 2.65 -9.38 -9.50
N ALA A 113 3.26 -9.63 -10.66
CA ALA A 113 2.54 -10.04 -11.86
C ALA A 113 1.89 -11.42 -11.71
N ASN A 114 2.48 -12.29 -10.90
CA ASN A 114 2.00 -13.65 -10.69
C ASN A 114 1.05 -13.79 -9.48
N ASN A 115 0.81 -12.70 -8.75
CA ASN A 115 -0.02 -12.72 -7.54
C ASN A 115 -0.98 -11.53 -7.52
N THR A 116 -1.75 -11.39 -8.60
CA THR A 116 -2.64 -10.24 -8.80
C THR A 116 -3.89 -10.25 -7.92
N SER A 117 -4.10 -11.32 -7.15
CA SER A 117 -5.22 -11.42 -6.21
C SER A 117 -4.77 -11.35 -4.75
N ALA A 118 -3.57 -10.80 -4.51
CA ALA A 118 -3.02 -10.68 -3.17
C ALA A 118 -3.99 -9.95 -2.23
N SER A 119 -4.07 -10.42 -0.99
CA SER A 119 -4.90 -9.80 0.04
C SER A 119 -4.03 -9.28 1.18
N TRP A 120 -4.49 -8.25 1.86
CA TRP A 120 -3.80 -7.65 3.00
C TRP A 120 -4.82 -7.34 4.09
N ASP A 121 -4.59 -7.87 5.28
CA ASP A 121 -5.50 -7.69 6.41
C ASP A 121 -5.02 -6.64 7.42
N GLY A 122 -3.94 -5.92 7.09
CA GLY A 122 -3.28 -4.97 7.98
C GLY A 122 -2.07 -5.55 8.70
N THR A 123 -1.86 -6.85 8.62
CA THR A 123 -0.78 -7.56 9.28
C THR A 123 -0.10 -8.59 8.39
N THR A 124 -0.88 -9.35 7.62
CA THR A 124 -0.40 -10.51 6.87
C THR A 124 -0.89 -10.46 5.43
N LEU A 125 0.01 -10.78 4.49
CA LEU A 125 -0.37 -11.00 3.09
C LEU A 125 -1.01 -12.38 2.94
N GLY A 126 -2.11 -12.45 2.17
CA GLY A 126 -2.74 -13.68 1.75
C GLY A 126 -2.74 -13.79 0.24
N ASN A 127 -3.06 -14.97 -0.27
CA ASN A 127 -3.15 -15.27 -1.71
C ASN A 127 -1.86 -14.93 -2.47
N VAL A 128 -0.70 -15.07 -1.81
CA VAL A 128 0.61 -14.83 -2.42
C VAL A 128 1.48 -16.06 -2.18
N THR A 129 2.11 -16.53 -3.24
CA THR A 129 3.08 -17.63 -3.14
C THR A 129 4.48 -17.06 -3.38
N PHE A 130 5.27 -16.99 -2.32
CA PHE A 130 6.67 -16.54 -2.43
C PHE A 130 7.54 -17.67 -2.96
N PRO A 131 8.55 -17.37 -3.79
CA PRO A 131 9.49 -18.39 -4.24
C PRO A 131 10.30 -18.94 -3.08
N THR A 132 10.69 -20.19 -3.18
CA THR A 132 11.51 -20.84 -2.16
C THR A 132 12.97 -20.40 -2.29
N LYS A 133 13.52 -19.91 -1.19
CA LYS A 133 14.91 -19.48 -1.14
C LYS A 133 15.86 -20.67 -1.32
N PRO A 134 16.85 -20.59 -2.24
CA PRO A 134 17.84 -21.67 -2.39
C PRO A 134 18.68 -21.87 -1.14
N SER A 135 19.18 -23.08 -0.98
CA SER A 135 20.07 -23.44 0.14
C SER A 135 21.50 -22.96 -0.09
#